data_a5c80dc916a93543497a7813d8bb27a0
#
_entry.id   a5c80dc916a93543497a7813d8bb27a0
#
_cell.length_a   1.000
_cell.length_b   1.000
_cell.length_c   1.000
_cell.angle_alpha   90.00
_cell.angle_beta   90.00
_cell.angle_gamma   90.00
#
_symmetry.space_group_name_H-M   'P 1'
#
loop_
_entity.id
_entity.type
_entity.pdbx_description
1 polymer ?
#
loop_
_entity_poly.entity_id
_entity_poly.type
_entity_poly.pdbx_seq_one_letter_code
_entity_poly.pdbx_strand_id
1 'polypeptide(L)'
;PLVCYNRDSSAMVIEMTKFFSGDNELLAPIKSTKGGVVNITGKFKSEGSVIGQIKSFEDNVTVKSYLSYSVTADLLGLMVIKKDEPMTVKVTRTILLLPEEAMRPRLADSRIGIFLTDMSRINGKKDKIEDFSVINRWNIQPKDLEAWKRGELVEPVKPIVFYLDDAFPALWR
;
A
#
# COMPACT_ATOMS: atom_id res chain seq x y z
N PRO A 1 14.84 0.48 -13.61
CA PRO A 1 16.13 1.01 -14.02
C PRO A 1 16.10 2.54 -14.09
N LEU A 2 17.24 3.19 -13.78
CA LEU A 2 17.41 4.62 -13.97
C LEU A 2 17.42 4.94 -15.47
N VAL A 3 16.63 5.93 -15.90
CA VAL A 3 16.57 6.38 -17.28
C VAL A 3 17.48 7.59 -17.47
N CYS A 4 17.28 8.64 -16.67
CA CYS A 4 18.08 9.87 -16.70
C CYS A 4 17.87 10.66 -15.40
N TYR A 5 18.61 11.75 -15.28
CA TYR A 5 18.33 12.81 -14.32
C TYR A 5 17.55 13.94 -15.01
N ASN A 6 16.78 14.71 -14.24
CA ASN A 6 16.22 15.96 -14.73
C ASN A 6 17.34 16.99 -15.01
N ARG A 7 17.00 18.15 -15.61
CA ARG A 7 17.99 19.14 -16.09
C ARG A 7 18.95 19.65 -15.02
N ASP A 8 18.46 19.80 -13.80
CA ASP A 8 19.23 20.31 -12.64
C ASP A 8 19.80 19.21 -11.76
N SER A 9 19.64 17.94 -12.18
CA SER A 9 20.06 16.75 -11.43
C SER A 9 19.47 16.62 -10.00
N SER A 10 18.39 17.34 -9.72
CA SER A 10 17.70 17.27 -8.43
C SER A 10 16.77 16.06 -8.31
N ALA A 11 16.39 15.44 -9.44
CA ALA A 11 15.50 14.29 -9.46
C ALA A 11 15.96 13.24 -10.47
N MET A 12 15.63 11.99 -10.18
CA MET A 12 15.90 10.83 -11.03
C MET A 12 14.62 10.40 -11.76
N VAL A 13 14.75 10.11 -13.06
CA VAL A 13 13.69 9.48 -13.84
C VAL A 13 13.94 7.98 -13.89
N ILE A 14 13.01 7.18 -13.40
CA ILE A 14 13.13 5.74 -13.33
C ILE A 14 12.02 5.05 -14.14
N GLU A 15 12.39 3.94 -14.79
CA GLU A 15 11.45 3.11 -15.54
C GLU A 15 10.72 2.17 -14.60
N MET A 16 9.40 2.34 -14.47
CA MET A 16 8.56 1.60 -13.54
C MET A 16 7.51 0.70 -14.22
N THR A 17 7.50 0.62 -15.54
CA THR A 17 6.49 -0.16 -16.29
C THR A 17 6.43 -1.61 -15.80
N LYS A 18 7.57 -2.28 -15.70
CA LYS A 18 7.64 -3.67 -15.24
C LYS A 18 7.17 -3.84 -13.79
N PHE A 19 7.34 -2.83 -12.95
CA PHE A 19 6.84 -2.85 -11.57
C PHE A 19 5.31 -2.84 -11.53
N PHE A 20 4.68 -2.03 -12.38
CA PHE A 20 3.22 -1.90 -12.39
C PHE A 20 2.51 -2.94 -13.25
N SER A 21 3.12 -3.41 -14.34
CA SER A 21 2.57 -4.46 -15.22
C SER A 21 3.02 -5.87 -14.85
N GLY A 22 3.92 -6.01 -13.87
CA GLY A 22 4.48 -7.27 -13.45
C GLY A 22 3.91 -7.78 -12.14
N ASP A 23 4.21 -9.05 -11.86
CA ASP A 23 3.98 -9.67 -10.57
C ASP A 23 5.14 -9.36 -9.63
N ASN A 24 4.81 -8.77 -8.49
CA ASN A 24 5.78 -8.48 -7.45
C ASN A 24 5.48 -9.38 -6.26
N GLU A 25 6.45 -10.17 -5.83
CA GLU A 25 6.28 -11.15 -4.76
C GLU A 25 5.64 -10.59 -3.49
N LEU A 26 5.99 -9.34 -3.12
CA LEU A 26 5.42 -8.67 -1.94
C LEU A 26 4.00 -8.15 -2.18
N LEU A 27 3.69 -7.75 -3.41
CA LEU A 27 2.44 -7.08 -3.79
C LEU A 27 1.58 -7.93 -4.73
N ALA A 28 1.91 -9.21 -4.87
CA ALA A 28 1.15 -10.13 -5.71
C ALA A 28 -0.30 -10.25 -5.24
N PRO A 29 -1.29 -10.00 -6.10
CA PRO A 29 -2.70 -10.13 -5.76
C PRO A 29 -3.12 -11.59 -5.55
N ILE A 30 -2.42 -12.53 -6.18
CA ILE A 30 -2.63 -13.97 -6.02
C ILE A 30 -1.38 -14.58 -5.40
N LYS A 31 -1.48 -14.92 -4.12
CA LYS A 31 -0.42 -15.65 -3.42
C LYS A 31 -0.73 -17.14 -3.42
N SER A 32 0.29 -17.94 -3.73
CA SER A 32 0.16 -19.41 -3.61
C SER A 32 -0.05 -19.80 -2.15
N THR A 33 -1.13 -20.53 -1.88
CA THR A 33 -1.42 -21.10 -0.56
C THR A 33 -1.18 -22.62 -0.63
N LYS A 34 -0.47 -23.17 0.36
CA LYS A 34 -0.20 -24.59 0.49
C LYS A 34 -0.50 -25.05 1.91
N GLY A 35 -0.93 -26.31 2.06
CA GLY A 35 -1.19 -26.91 3.36
C GLY A 35 -2.58 -26.61 3.94
N GLY A 36 -3.47 -25.98 3.18
CA GLY A 36 -4.88 -25.82 3.51
C GLY A 36 -5.76 -26.91 2.92
N VAL A 37 -7.05 -26.85 3.23
CA VAL A 37 -8.06 -27.73 2.61
C VAL A 37 -8.15 -27.44 1.11
N VAL A 38 -8.09 -26.17 0.73
CA VAL A 38 -7.99 -25.74 -0.67
C VAL A 38 -6.66 -25.03 -0.85
N ASN A 39 -5.85 -25.54 -1.78
CA ASN A 39 -4.61 -24.88 -2.18
C ASN A 39 -4.83 -24.15 -3.50
N ILE A 40 -4.27 -22.95 -3.60
CA ILE A 40 -4.33 -22.13 -4.80
C ILE A 40 -2.90 -21.82 -5.24
N THR A 41 -2.64 -22.01 -6.52
CA THR A 41 -1.37 -21.65 -7.16
C THR A 41 -1.67 -20.74 -8.33
N GLY A 42 -1.15 -19.51 -8.28
CA GLY A 42 -1.24 -18.55 -9.37
C GLY A 42 0.08 -18.46 -10.12
N LYS A 43 0.07 -18.65 -11.42
CA LYS A 43 1.21 -18.43 -12.30
C LYS A 43 0.98 -17.15 -13.10
N PHE A 44 1.81 -16.16 -12.88
CA PHE A 44 1.74 -14.89 -13.60
C PHE A 44 1.99 -15.08 -15.11
N LYS A 45 1.23 -14.35 -15.92
CA LYS A 45 1.35 -14.28 -17.37
C LYS A 45 1.62 -12.83 -17.77
N SER A 46 2.80 -12.57 -18.27
CA SER A 46 3.16 -11.22 -18.80
C SER A 46 2.32 -10.86 -20.03
N GLU A 47 2.01 -11.87 -20.85
CA GLU A 47 1.08 -11.74 -21.95
C GLU A 47 -0.32 -11.47 -21.43
N GLY A 48 -0.95 -10.41 -21.88
CA GLY A 48 -2.26 -9.96 -21.39
C GLY A 48 -2.23 -9.15 -20.09
N SER A 49 -1.06 -8.93 -19.50
CA SER A 49 -0.89 -8.01 -18.36
C SER A 49 -0.53 -6.62 -18.87
N VAL A 50 -1.36 -5.62 -18.51
CA VAL A 50 -1.23 -4.26 -19.04
C VAL A 50 -1.48 -3.21 -17.98
N ILE A 51 -0.87 -2.03 -18.16
CA ILE A 51 -1.23 -0.83 -17.41
C ILE A 51 -2.47 -0.21 -18.07
N GLY A 52 -3.54 -0.06 -17.29
CA GLY A 52 -4.81 0.48 -17.79
C GLY A 52 -4.91 1.99 -17.64
N GLN A 53 -4.59 2.53 -16.46
CA GLN A 53 -4.74 3.95 -16.17
C GLN A 53 -3.67 4.43 -15.21
N ILE A 54 -3.17 5.63 -15.45
CA ILE A 54 -2.27 6.34 -14.55
C ILE A 54 -2.93 7.67 -14.16
N LYS A 55 -2.98 7.95 -12.87
CA LYS A 55 -3.39 9.24 -12.31
C LYS A 55 -2.25 9.79 -11.48
N SER A 56 -1.82 11.01 -11.76
CA SER A 56 -0.79 11.73 -11.01
C SER A 56 -1.41 12.92 -10.30
N PHE A 57 -1.08 13.05 -9.04
CA PHE A 57 -1.47 14.14 -8.17
C PHE A 57 -0.21 14.78 -7.59
N GLU A 58 -0.35 15.84 -6.82
CA GLU A 58 0.77 16.57 -6.25
C GLU A 58 1.66 15.69 -5.35
N ASP A 59 1.03 14.85 -4.54
CA ASP A 59 1.69 14.02 -3.51
C ASP A 59 1.61 12.52 -3.78
N ASN A 60 0.98 12.08 -4.87
CA ASN A 60 0.86 10.66 -5.18
C ASN A 60 0.67 10.36 -6.65
N VAL A 61 1.02 9.12 -7.00
CA VAL A 61 0.74 8.53 -8.31
C VAL A 61 0.00 7.23 -8.10
N THR A 62 -1.15 7.10 -8.73
CA THR A 62 -1.99 5.90 -8.71
C THR A 62 -2.00 5.25 -10.07
N VAL A 63 -1.64 3.98 -10.12
CA VAL A 63 -1.60 3.17 -11.34
C VAL A 63 -2.57 2.00 -11.22
N LYS A 64 -3.50 1.91 -12.16
CA LYS A 64 -4.39 0.75 -12.33
C LYS A 64 -3.81 -0.17 -13.37
N SER A 65 -3.66 -1.43 -13.03
CA SER A 65 -3.13 -2.47 -13.94
C SER A 65 -4.09 -3.64 -13.98
N TYR A 66 -4.08 -4.37 -15.08
CA TYR A 66 -4.75 -5.64 -15.25
C TYR A 66 -3.67 -6.69 -15.34
N LEU A 67 -3.63 -7.59 -14.36
CA LEU A 67 -2.62 -8.65 -14.27
C LEU A 67 -3.27 -9.99 -14.58
N SER A 68 -2.69 -10.70 -15.53
CA SER A 68 -3.19 -12.00 -15.98
C SER A 68 -2.45 -13.13 -15.29
N TYR A 69 -3.20 -14.15 -14.90
CA TYR A 69 -2.71 -15.35 -14.23
C TYR A 69 -3.32 -16.60 -14.84
N SER A 70 -2.59 -17.70 -14.74
CA SER A 70 -3.12 -19.05 -14.85
C SER A 70 -3.23 -19.61 -13.44
N VAL A 71 -4.44 -19.94 -13.01
CA VAL A 71 -4.73 -20.36 -11.63
C VAL A 71 -5.10 -21.83 -11.60
N THR A 72 -4.43 -22.57 -10.72
CA THR A 72 -4.74 -23.96 -10.40
C THR A 72 -5.21 -24.03 -8.95
N ALA A 73 -6.32 -24.72 -8.71
CA ALA A 73 -6.81 -25.02 -7.39
C ALA A 73 -6.91 -26.53 -7.18
N ASP A 74 -6.45 -27.00 -6.04
CA ASP A 74 -6.55 -28.40 -5.64
C ASP A 74 -7.13 -28.53 -4.21
N LEU A 75 -7.69 -29.69 -3.94
CA LEU A 75 -8.20 -30.09 -2.64
C LEU A 75 -7.15 -30.97 -1.97
N LEU A 76 -6.65 -30.55 -0.81
CA LEU A 76 -5.68 -31.26 0.03
C LEU A 76 -4.39 -31.69 -0.71
N GLY A 77 -4.07 -31.09 -1.87
CA GLY A 77 -2.96 -31.53 -2.71
C GLY A 77 -3.19 -32.83 -3.47
N LEU A 78 -4.40 -33.42 -3.36
CA LEU A 78 -4.72 -34.74 -3.90
C LEU A 78 -5.61 -34.69 -5.13
N MET A 79 -6.55 -33.74 -5.18
CA MET A 79 -7.53 -33.62 -6.26
C MET A 79 -7.51 -32.20 -6.85
N VAL A 80 -7.23 -32.13 -8.15
CA VAL A 80 -7.29 -30.86 -8.88
C VAL A 80 -8.76 -30.50 -9.13
N ILE A 81 -9.21 -29.36 -8.60
CA ILE A 81 -10.57 -28.84 -8.78
C ILE A 81 -10.62 -27.98 -10.06
N LYS A 82 -9.61 -27.16 -10.24
CA LYS A 82 -9.41 -26.26 -11.39
C LYS A 82 -7.97 -26.33 -11.84
N LYS A 83 -7.73 -26.40 -13.13
CA LYS A 83 -6.39 -26.48 -13.69
C LYS A 83 -6.19 -25.41 -14.75
N ASP A 84 -5.14 -24.59 -14.56
CA ASP A 84 -4.69 -23.59 -15.52
C ASP A 84 -5.81 -22.63 -16.00
N GLU A 85 -6.76 -22.31 -15.12
CA GLU A 85 -7.85 -21.39 -15.44
C GLU A 85 -7.31 -19.96 -15.62
N PRO A 86 -7.64 -19.30 -16.74
CA PRO A 86 -7.23 -17.91 -16.94
C PRO A 86 -7.98 -16.98 -16.00
N MET A 87 -7.25 -16.09 -15.33
CA MET A 87 -7.81 -15.08 -14.44
C MET A 87 -7.12 -13.75 -14.68
N THR A 88 -7.91 -12.68 -14.81
CA THR A 88 -7.38 -11.33 -14.85
C THR A 88 -7.81 -10.58 -13.59
N VAL A 89 -6.85 -9.99 -12.90
CA VAL A 89 -7.07 -9.21 -11.67
C VAL A 89 -6.78 -7.75 -11.93
N LYS A 90 -7.74 -6.90 -11.60
CA LYS A 90 -7.55 -5.45 -11.61
C LYS A 90 -6.87 -5.04 -10.31
N VAL A 91 -5.69 -4.45 -10.41
CA VAL A 91 -4.87 -4.01 -9.29
C VAL A 91 -4.70 -2.49 -9.34
N THR A 92 -4.89 -1.84 -8.20
CA THR A 92 -4.56 -0.43 -8.04
C THR A 92 -3.38 -0.32 -7.07
N ARG A 93 -2.30 0.31 -7.52
CA ARG A 93 -1.11 0.58 -6.71
C ARG A 93 -0.89 2.08 -6.64
N THR A 94 -0.73 2.58 -5.43
CA THR A 94 -0.47 4.01 -5.20
C THR A 94 0.89 4.18 -4.56
N ILE A 95 1.69 5.08 -5.12
CA ILE A 95 2.95 5.55 -4.54
C ILE A 95 2.67 6.93 -3.96
N LEU A 96 2.95 7.09 -2.66
CA LEU A 96 2.76 8.33 -1.93
C LEU A 96 4.10 9.01 -1.68
N LEU A 97 4.14 10.31 -1.84
CA LEU A 97 5.25 11.12 -1.38
C LEU A 97 5.23 11.16 0.16
N LEU A 98 6.32 10.82 0.77
CA LEU A 98 6.45 10.93 2.22
C LEU A 98 6.52 12.42 2.62
N PRO A 99 5.93 12.81 3.75
CA PRO A 99 6.06 14.16 4.25
C PRO A 99 7.52 14.48 4.61
N GLU A 100 7.96 15.71 4.39
CA GLU A 100 9.31 16.16 4.76
C GLU A 100 9.57 15.97 6.26
N GLU A 101 8.57 16.31 7.08
CA GLU A 101 8.60 16.07 8.51
C GLU A 101 7.66 14.91 8.87
N ALA A 102 8.25 13.80 9.26
CA ALA A 102 7.48 12.63 9.71
C ALA A 102 6.81 12.91 11.07
N MET A 103 5.58 12.49 11.21
CA MET A 103 4.88 12.53 12.49
C MET A 103 5.64 11.69 13.52
N ARG A 104 5.85 12.26 14.73
CA ARG A 104 6.47 11.51 15.84
C ARG A 104 5.64 10.26 16.16
N PRO A 105 6.21 9.06 16.03
CA PRO A 105 5.49 7.83 16.31
C PRO A 105 5.19 7.70 17.81
N ARG A 106 4.09 7.01 18.13
CA ARG A 106 3.78 6.60 19.50
C ARG A 106 3.88 5.08 19.57
N LEU A 107 4.71 4.60 20.47
CA LEU A 107 4.88 3.17 20.70
C LEU A 107 3.56 2.53 21.13
N ALA A 108 3.34 1.32 20.67
CA ALA A 108 2.20 0.51 21.06
C ALA A 108 2.29 0.10 22.53
N ASP A 109 1.12 -0.05 23.15
CA ASP A 109 0.97 -0.58 24.48
C ASP A 109 -0.13 -1.65 24.44
N SER A 110 0.15 -2.84 24.93
CA SER A 110 -0.78 -3.98 24.91
C SER A 110 -2.10 -3.73 25.66
N ARG A 111 -2.14 -2.71 26.52
CA ARG A 111 -3.35 -2.29 27.23
C ARG A 111 -4.33 -1.52 26.35
N ILE A 112 -3.91 -1.09 25.16
CA ILE A 112 -4.71 -0.30 24.23
C ILE A 112 -4.99 -1.14 22.98
N GLY A 113 -6.24 -1.52 22.77
CA GLY A 113 -6.69 -2.29 21.61
C GLY A 113 -6.89 -1.44 20.36
N ILE A 114 -5.82 -0.91 19.77
CA ILE A 114 -5.83 -0.09 18.56
C ILE A 114 -5.06 -0.83 17.45
N PHE A 115 -5.37 -0.57 16.19
CA PHE A 115 -4.59 -1.07 15.07
C PHE A 115 -3.16 -0.55 15.11
N LEU A 116 -2.22 -1.45 14.88
CA LEU A 116 -0.79 -1.21 14.97
C LEU A 116 -0.13 -1.31 13.60
N THR A 117 1.03 -0.69 13.48
CA THR A 117 1.98 -0.92 12.39
C THR A 117 3.28 -1.42 13.00
N ASP A 118 3.69 -2.60 12.58
CA ASP A 118 4.97 -3.19 13.00
C ASP A 118 6.10 -2.61 12.16
N MET A 119 7.18 -2.29 12.83
CA MET A 119 8.36 -1.67 12.24
C MET A 119 9.62 -2.34 12.77
N SER A 120 10.66 -2.36 11.92
CA SER A 120 11.99 -2.84 12.30
C SER A 120 13.01 -1.72 12.10
N ARG A 121 13.88 -1.54 13.06
CA ARG A 121 14.97 -0.57 13.00
C ARG A 121 16.31 -1.29 13.07
N ILE A 122 17.17 -1.02 12.08
CA ILE A 122 18.55 -1.49 12.10
C ILE A 122 19.37 -0.54 12.96
N ASN A 123 19.97 -1.06 14.03
CA ASN A 123 20.86 -0.30 14.88
C ASN A 123 22.31 -0.69 14.56
N GLY A 124 22.92 0.07 13.64
CA GLY A 124 24.31 -0.20 13.19
C GLY A 124 25.39 -0.09 14.27
N LYS A 125 25.09 0.52 15.44
CA LYS A 125 26.03 0.55 16.57
C LYS A 125 26.02 -0.74 17.40
N LYS A 126 24.92 -1.50 17.31
CA LYS A 126 24.70 -2.72 18.09
C LYS A 126 24.62 -3.98 17.24
N ASP A 127 24.77 -3.84 15.91
CA ASP A 127 24.56 -4.92 14.93
C ASP A 127 23.28 -5.74 15.21
N LYS A 128 22.21 -5.02 15.57
CA LYS A 128 20.95 -5.61 16.00
C LYS A 128 19.76 -5.00 15.27
N ILE A 129 18.82 -5.86 14.90
CA ILE A 129 17.49 -5.46 14.47
C ILE A 129 16.62 -5.33 15.72
N GLU A 130 15.99 -4.19 15.89
CA GLU A 130 15.03 -3.91 16.95
C GLU A 130 13.64 -3.80 16.33
N ASP A 131 12.76 -4.74 16.66
CA ASP A 131 11.36 -4.73 16.25
C ASP A 131 10.53 -3.95 17.28
N PHE A 132 9.62 -3.13 16.79
CA PHE A 132 8.70 -2.37 17.63
C PHE A 132 7.41 -2.09 16.86
N SER A 133 6.33 -1.87 17.60
CA SER A 133 5.04 -1.53 17.01
C SER A 133 4.64 -0.11 17.38
N VAL A 134 3.99 0.58 16.47
CA VAL A 134 3.46 1.92 16.68
C VAL A 134 1.95 1.93 16.45
N ILE A 135 1.25 2.78 17.17
CA ILE A 135 -0.19 2.93 17.03
C ILE A 135 -0.53 3.76 15.79
N ASN A 136 -1.55 3.32 15.05
CA ASN A 136 -2.10 4.08 13.94
C ASN A 136 -2.98 5.21 14.49
N ARG A 137 -2.64 6.44 14.18
CA ARG A 137 -3.38 7.63 14.60
C ARG A 137 -3.33 8.72 13.53
N TRP A 138 -4.33 9.56 13.54
CA TRP A 138 -4.34 10.76 12.72
C TRP A 138 -3.33 11.80 13.21
N ASN A 139 -2.67 12.48 12.27
CA ASN A 139 -1.80 13.61 12.58
C ASN A 139 -2.63 14.90 12.66
N ILE A 140 -3.39 15.02 13.74
CA ILE A 140 -4.24 16.20 13.97
C ILE A 140 -3.48 17.15 14.89
N GLN A 141 -3.12 18.31 14.35
CA GLN A 141 -2.46 19.39 15.08
C GLN A 141 -3.43 20.57 15.22
N PRO A 142 -3.63 21.15 16.41
CA PRO A 142 -4.48 22.31 16.57
C PRO A 142 -3.87 23.52 15.85
N LYS A 143 -4.71 24.31 15.16
CA LYS A 143 -4.30 25.53 14.47
C LYS A 143 -3.88 26.61 15.46
N ASP A 144 -4.57 26.69 16.59
CA ASP A 144 -4.23 27.55 17.74
C ASP A 144 -3.92 26.66 18.96
N LEU A 145 -2.62 26.49 19.24
CA LEU A 145 -2.16 25.64 20.34
C LEU A 145 -2.52 26.22 21.72
N GLU A 146 -2.52 27.54 21.87
CA GLU A 146 -2.80 28.17 23.15
C GLU A 146 -4.29 28.13 23.49
N ALA A 147 -5.16 28.35 22.52
CA ALA A 147 -6.59 28.16 22.68
C ALA A 147 -6.92 26.69 23.03
N TRP A 148 -6.28 25.75 22.33
CA TRP A 148 -6.45 24.32 22.64
C TRP A 148 -5.98 23.94 24.05
N LYS A 149 -4.87 24.49 24.54
CA LYS A 149 -4.39 24.28 25.92
C LYS A 149 -5.36 24.82 26.98
N ARG A 150 -6.10 25.87 26.65
CA ARG A 150 -7.17 26.39 27.51
C ARG A 150 -8.44 25.56 27.50
N GLY A 151 -8.49 24.49 26.66
CA GLY A 151 -9.66 23.63 26.50
C GLY A 151 -10.70 24.13 25.50
N GLU A 152 -10.35 25.14 24.69
CA GLU A 152 -11.22 25.66 23.64
C GLU A 152 -11.25 24.70 22.44
N LEU A 153 -12.38 24.66 21.74
CA LEU A 153 -12.51 23.91 20.49
C LEU A 153 -11.80 24.71 19.37
N VAL A 154 -10.80 24.11 18.76
CA VAL A 154 -10.02 24.73 17.68
C VAL A 154 -10.00 23.86 16.43
N GLU A 155 -9.95 24.49 15.27
CA GLU A 155 -9.77 23.79 14.01
C GLU A 155 -8.37 23.17 13.90
N PRO A 156 -8.24 21.99 13.23
CA PRO A 156 -6.94 21.43 12.92
C PRO A 156 -6.24 22.18 11.80
N VAL A 157 -4.90 22.16 11.79
CA VAL A 157 -4.09 22.69 10.69
C VAL A 157 -4.42 21.99 9.37
N LYS A 158 -4.58 20.67 9.42
CA LYS A 158 -5.05 19.83 8.30
C LYS A 158 -6.23 19.01 8.78
N PRO A 159 -7.42 19.20 8.20
CA PRO A 159 -8.60 18.41 8.54
C PRO A 159 -8.45 16.98 7.98
N ILE A 160 -9.21 16.05 8.56
CA ILE A 160 -9.39 14.72 7.99
C ILE A 160 -10.33 14.86 6.79
N VAL A 161 -9.84 14.48 5.60
CA VAL A 161 -10.59 14.58 4.35
C VAL A 161 -10.88 13.19 3.81
N PHE A 162 -12.16 12.91 3.52
CA PHE A 162 -12.59 11.70 2.86
C PHE A 162 -12.94 12.00 1.41
N TYR A 163 -12.32 11.28 0.48
CA TYR A 163 -12.67 11.33 -0.93
C TYR A 163 -13.68 10.23 -1.23
N LEU A 164 -14.82 10.61 -1.79
CA LEU A 164 -15.84 9.67 -2.23
C LEU A 164 -15.64 9.35 -3.72
N ASP A 165 -15.67 8.06 -4.06
CA ASP A 165 -15.65 7.61 -5.45
C ASP A 165 -16.94 8.03 -6.17
N ASP A 166 -16.87 8.27 -7.48
CA ASP A 166 -18.03 8.64 -8.30
C ASP A 166 -19.11 7.55 -8.33
N ALA A 167 -18.72 6.29 -8.12
CA ALA A 167 -19.63 5.17 -7.99
C ALA A 167 -20.38 5.14 -6.65
N PHE A 168 -20.03 6.01 -5.69
CA PHE A 168 -20.73 6.07 -4.41
C PHE A 168 -22.17 6.54 -4.61
N PRO A 169 -23.19 5.83 -4.09
CA PRO A 169 -24.59 6.17 -4.33
C PRO A 169 -24.92 7.59 -3.91
N ALA A 170 -25.65 8.33 -4.76
CA ALA A 170 -25.99 9.74 -4.51
C ALA A 170 -26.78 9.95 -3.20
N LEU A 171 -27.54 8.94 -2.77
CA LEU A 171 -28.29 8.98 -1.51
C LEU A 171 -27.40 9.13 -0.27
N TRP A 172 -26.12 8.72 -0.36
CA TRP A 172 -25.18 8.70 0.76
C TRP A 172 -24.02 9.70 0.61
N ARG A 173 -24.10 10.60 -0.37
CA ARG A 173 -23.14 11.70 -0.58
C ARG A 173 -23.43 12.88 0.32
#